data_66461bde4d61b6e914821231f9409c23
#
_entry.id   66461bde4d61b6e914821231f9409c23
#
_cell.length_a   1.000
_cell.length_b   1.000
_cell.length_c   1.000
_cell.angle_alpha   90.00
_cell.angle_beta   90.00
_cell.angle_gamma   90.00
#
_symmetry.space_group_name_H-M   'P 1'
#
loop_
_entity.id
_entity.type
_entity.pdbx_description
1 polymer ?
#
loop_
_entity_poly.entity_id
_entity_poly.type
_entity_poly.pdbx_seq_one_letter_code
_entity_poly.pdbx_strand_id
1 'polypeptide(L)'
;MNQRKSYRVPNLVIAGRVALAFVAVGLLSLPSLPAAGVAVVLIVVVIAMDGLDGILARKLGVMSDFGAVLDITADRIVEHIFWIYFAVAHQVGVWVPLVIMTRSFVVDTVRGMAFAHGKTAFGGATMMRSSVTRFLTASRFMRNLYGVSKTAAFVLLGLLMAEARANAEGGFVVPPAALGALESLADLAVVVTVALCLARGVPVVLDSRDYLFERPEPASGSGNA
;
A
#
# COMPACT_ATOMS: atom_id res chain seq x y z
N MET A 1 -19.35 -9.77 28.46
CA MET A 1 -18.54 -8.57 28.04
C MET A 1 -18.87 -8.28 26.60
N ASN A 2 -19.31 -7.07 26.31
CA ASN A 2 -20.12 -6.72 25.13
C ASN A 2 -19.37 -6.92 23.80
N GLN A 3 -19.75 -7.89 22.97
CA GLN A 3 -19.13 -8.20 21.67
C GLN A 3 -19.03 -6.96 20.76
N ARG A 4 -20.02 -6.06 20.80
CA ARG A 4 -20.01 -4.80 20.04
C ARG A 4 -18.82 -3.86 20.37
N LYS A 5 -18.29 -3.89 21.60
CA LYS A 5 -17.09 -3.09 21.95
C LYS A 5 -15.80 -3.68 21.37
N SER A 6 -15.73 -4.99 21.18
CA SER A 6 -14.55 -5.71 20.72
C SER A 6 -14.22 -5.42 19.24
N TYR A 7 -15.24 -5.29 18.36
CA TYR A 7 -15.04 -4.95 16.93
C TYR A 7 -14.62 -3.50 16.67
N ARG A 8 -14.86 -2.59 17.62
CA ARG A 8 -14.56 -1.16 17.44
C ARG A 8 -13.07 -0.85 17.53
N VAL A 9 -12.34 -1.63 18.34
CA VAL A 9 -10.92 -1.34 18.61
C VAL A 9 -10.05 -1.48 17.36
N PRO A 10 -10.06 -2.59 16.59
CA PRO A 10 -9.29 -2.69 15.36
C PRO A 10 -9.66 -1.61 14.34
N ASN A 11 -10.95 -1.33 14.16
CA ASN A 11 -11.40 -0.32 13.20
C ASN A 11 -10.96 1.09 13.59
N LEU A 12 -10.89 1.40 14.91
CA LEU A 12 -10.37 2.67 15.39
C LEU A 12 -8.86 2.81 15.16
N VAL A 13 -8.10 1.71 15.29
CA VAL A 13 -6.66 1.69 14.97
C VAL A 13 -6.44 1.97 13.49
N ILE A 14 -7.22 1.32 12.61
CA ILE A 14 -7.17 1.55 11.17
C ILE A 14 -7.48 3.02 10.84
N ALA A 15 -8.56 3.59 11.39
CA ALA A 15 -8.91 5.00 11.18
C ALA A 15 -7.83 5.95 11.72
N GLY A 16 -7.27 5.65 12.89
CA GLY A 16 -6.16 6.40 13.49
C GLY A 16 -4.92 6.39 12.60
N ARG A 17 -4.59 5.25 11.99
CA ARG A 17 -3.47 5.12 11.04
C ARG A 17 -3.64 6.03 9.82
N VAL A 18 -4.83 6.10 9.25
CA VAL A 18 -5.13 7.01 8.13
C VAL A 18 -5.01 8.47 8.59
N ALA A 19 -5.55 8.82 9.75
CA ALA A 19 -5.43 10.17 10.28
C ALA A 19 -3.95 10.57 10.52
N LEU A 20 -3.14 9.66 11.07
CA LEU A 20 -1.70 9.89 11.27
C LEU A 20 -0.95 10.08 9.94
N ALA A 21 -1.35 9.41 8.86
CA ALA A 21 -0.77 9.62 7.54
C ALA A 21 -1.03 11.05 7.03
N PHE A 22 -2.26 11.58 7.22
CA PHE A 22 -2.56 12.99 6.90
C PHE A 22 -1.77 13.97 7.77
N VAL A 23 -1.61 13.67 9.07
CA VAL A 23 -0.77 14.49 9.97
C VAL A 23 0.69 14.47 9.49
N ALA A 24 1.24 13.32 9.12
CA ALA A 24 2.60 13.22 8.60
C ALA A 24 2.81 14.09 7.35
N VAL A 25 1.87 14.02 6.41
CA VAL A 25 1.91 14.88 5.20
C VAL A 25 1.76 16.36 5.55
N GLY A 26 0.88 16.70 6.47
CA GLY A 26 0.74 18.07 6.96
C GLY A 26 2.05 18.61 7.55
N LEU A 27 2.75 17.81 8.36
CA LEU A 27 4.05 18.16 8.94
C LEU A 27 5.16 18.27 7.87
N LEU A 28 5.19 17.37 6.89
CA LEU A 28 6.13 17.46 5.77
C LEU A 28 5.91 18.72 4.93
N SER A 29 4.70 19.27 4.92
CA SER A 29 4.38 20.50 4.17
C SER A 29 4.86 21.76 4.87
N LEU A 30 5.22 21.67 6.15
CA LEU A 30 5.74 22.82 6.90
C LEU A 30 7.23 23.08 6.57
N PRO A 31 7.65 24.34 6.46
CA PRO A 31 9.06 24.69 6.22
C PRO A 31 9.87 24.62 7.52
N SER A 32 9.90 23.48 8.19
CA SER A 32 10.50 23.31 9.52
C SER A 32 11.20 21.96 9.64
N LEU A 33 12.47 21.96 10.03
CA LEU A 33 13.26 20.74 10.26
C LEU A 33 12.66 19.85 11.37
N PRO A 34 12.26 20.35 12.55
CA PRO A 34 11.62 19.52 13.56
C PRO A 34 10.32 18.87 13.06
N ALA A 35 9.51 19.60 12.28
CA ALA A 35 8.28 19.05 11.70
C ALA A 35 8.58 17.93 10.70
N ALA A 36 9.56 18.11 9.83
CA ALA A 36 10.00 17.08 8.89
C ALA A 36 10.54 15.84 9.62
N GLY A 37 11.34 16.01 10.68
CA GLY A 37 11.84 14.90 11.50
C GLY A 37 10.72 14.10 12.16
N VAL A 38 9.74 14.77 12.76
CA VAL A 38 8.55 14.12 13.35
C VAL A 38 7.76 13.39 12.27
N ALA A 39 7.61 13.97 11.09
CA ALA A 39 6.89 13.35 9.98
C ALA A 39 7.56 12.05 9.51
N VAL A 40 8.90 11.99 9.42
CA VAL A 40 9.62 10.75 9.09
C VAL A 40 9.34 9.66 10.12
N VAL A 41 9.35 10.00 11.42
CA VAL A 41 8.99 9.06 12.48
C VAL A 41 7.55 8.59 12.32
N LEU A 42 6.61 9.49 12.02
CA LEU A 42 5.21 9.14 11.79
C LEU A 42 5.02 8.23 10.57
N ILE A 43 5.77 8.43 9.49
CA ILE A 43 5.76 7.51 8.33
C ILE A 43 6.08 6.08 8.79
N VAL A 44 7.14 5.90 9.58
CA VAL A 44 7.52 4.58 10.11
C VAL A 44 6.42 4.01 11.01
N VAL A 45 5.87 4.83 11.90
CA VAL A 45 4.78 4.41 12.82
C VAL A 45 3.54 3.99 12.04
N VAL A 46 3.09 4.77 11.05
CA VAL A 46 1.92 4.47 10.21
C VAL A 46 2.08 3.14 9.49
N ILE A 47 3.28 2.87 8.96
CA ILE A 47 3.56 1.60 8.27
C ILE A 47 3.67 0.43 9.27
N ALA A 48 4.27 0.64 10.43
CA ALA A 48 4.36 -0.38 11.46
C ALA A 48 2.97 -0.76 12.03
N MET A 49 2.06 0.20 12.14
CA MET A 49 0.69 -0.04 12.58
C MET A 49 -0.09 -1.01 11.68
N ASP A 50 0.24 -1.08 10.39
CA ASP A 50 -0.32 -2.03 9.43
C ASP A 50 -0.15 -3.50 9.85
N GLY A 51 1.00 -3.82 10.44
CA GLY A 51 1.22 -5.17 10.98
C GLY A 51 0.54 -5.41 12.34
N LEU A 52 0.32 -4.35 13.11
CA LEU A 52 -0.21 -4.45 14.48
C LEU A 52 -1.71 -4.68 14.52
N ASP A 53 -2.49 -4.02 13.66
CA ASP A 53 -3.96 -4.18 13.61
C ASP A 53 -4.37 -5.60 13.23
N GLY A 54 -3.68 -6.22 12.26
CA GLY A 54 -3.88 -7.63 11.91
C GLY A 54 -3.52 -8.60 13.06
N ILE A 55 -2.47 -8.31 13.84
CA ILE A 55 -2.10 -9.11 15.01
C ILE A 55 -3.15 -8.94 16.11
N LEU A 56 -3.60 -7.71 16.34
CA LEU A 56 -4.60 -7.37 17.35
C LEU A 56 -5.96 -8.02 17.07
N ALA A 57 -6.42 -7.95 15.82
CA ALA A 57 -7.68 -8.57 15.40
C ALA A 57 -7.65 -10.10 15.62
N ARG A 58 -6.54 -10.76 15.28
CA ARG A 58 -6.34 -12.20 15.53
C ARG A 58 -6.30 -12.54 17.02
N LYS A 59 -5.58 -11.78 17.84
CA LYS A 59 -5.48 -12.01 19.29
C LYS A 59 -6.81 -11.79 20.01
N LEU A 60 -7.61 -10.84 19.55
CA LEU A 60 -8.92 -10.54 20.14
C LEU A 60 -10.04 -11.46 19.63
N GLY A 61 -9.78 -12.28 18.60
CA GLY A 61 -10.81 -13.15 17.99
C GLY A 61 -11.96 -12.38 17.34
N VAL A 62 -11.72 -11.11 16.92
CA VAL A 62 -12.75 -10.19 16.43
C VAL A 62 -12.54 -9.87 14.94
N MET A 63 -12.30 -10.89 14.15
CA MET A 63 -12.24 -10.74 12.70
C MET A 63 -13.65 -10.49 12.15
N SER A 64 -13.83 -9.40 11.38
CA SER A 64 -15.06 -9.11 10.66
C SER A 64 -14.75 -8.84 9.19
N ASP A 65 -15.68 -9.21 8.30
CA ASP A 65 -15.54 -8.94 6.87
C ASP A 65 -15.42 -7.45 6.59
N PHE A 66 -16.17 -6.62 7.33
CA PHE A 66 -16.05 -5.16 7.24
C PHE A 66 -14.67 -4.65 7.65
N GLY A 67 -14.11 -5.18 8.75
CA GLY A 67 -12.77 -4.83 9.21
C GLY A 67 -11.69 -5.18 8.18
N ALA A 68 -11.82 -6.34 7.54
CA ALA A 68 -10.88 -6.77 6.50
C ALA A 68 -10.94 -5.86 5.25
N VAL A 69 -12.14 -5.46 4.83
CA VAL A 69 -12.30 -4.50 3.71
C VAL A 69 -11.78 -3.13 4.08
N LEU A 70 -12.05 -2.67 5.30
CA LEU A 70 -11.56 -1.37 5.80
C LEU A 70 -10.04 -1.33 5.86
N ASP A 71 -9.39 -2.41 6.29
CA ASP A 71 -7.94 -2.54 6.34
C ASP A 71 -7.30 -2.42 4.94
N ILE A 72 -7.80 -3.19 3.96
CA ILE A 72 -7.35 -3.10 2.57
C ILE A 72 -7.52 -1.67 2.03
N THR A 73 -8.66 -1.03 2.32
CA THR A 73 -8.93 0.33 1.88
C THR A 73 -7.98 1.33 2.52
N ALA A 74 -7.73 1.22 3.81
CA ALA A 74 -6.81 2.08 4.54
C ALA A 74 -5.38 1.96 4.03
N ASP A 75 -4.92 0.75 3.71
CA ASP A 75 -3.62 0.51 3.07
C ASP A 75 -3.47 1.29 1.77
N ARG A 76 -4.50 1.24 0.92
CA ARG A 76 -4.50 1.99 -0.34
C ARG A 76 -4.48 3.49 -0.10
N ILE A 77 -5.31 3.99 0.82
CA ILE A 77 -5.37 5.42 1.16
C ILE A 77 -4.00 5.90 1.63
N VAL A 78 -3.38 5.22 2.60
CA VAL A 78 -2.06 5.59 3.14
C VAL A 78 -1.00 5.58 2.04
N GLU A 79 -0.95 4.52 1.24
CA GLU A 79 0.01 4.40 0.15
C GLU A 79 -0.14 5.52 -0.88
N HIS A 80 -1.37 5.81 -1.32
CA HIS A 80 -1.62 6.84 -2.32
C HIS A 80 -1.38 8.24 -1.79
N ILE A 81 -1.72 8.54 -0.52
CA ILE A 81 -1.44 9.83 0.11
C ILE A 81 0.05 10.15 0.05
N PHE A 82 0.93 9.22 0.44
CA PHE A 82 2.36 9.46 0.42
C PHE A 82 2.91 9.61 -1.00
N TRP A 83 2.52 8.74 -1.95
CA TRP A 83 2.98 8.86 -3.33
C TRP A 83 2.55 10.16 -3.99
N ILE A 84 1.28 10.58 -3.80
CA ILE A 84 0.77 11.84 -4.32
C ILE A 84 1.54 13.00 -3.69
N TYR A 85 1.73 12.99 -2.37
CA TYR A 85 2.44 14.05 -1.69
C TYR A 85 3.87 14.20 -2.21
N PHE A 86 4.64 13.11 -2.29
CA PHE A 86 6.02 13.17 -2.80
C PHE A 86 6.08 13.60 -4.28
N ALA A 87 5.07 13.31 -5.09
CA ALA A 87 5.00 13.83 -6.44
C ALA A 87 4.70 15.35 -6.47
N VAL A 88 3.79 15.82 -5.63
CA VAL A 88 3.50 17.27 -5.48
C VAL A 88 4.71 18.02 -4.93
N ALA A 89 5.46 17.41 -4.02
CA ALA A 89 6.71 17.95 -3.48
C ALA A 89 7.92 17.83 -4.44
N HIS A 90 7.69 17.39 -5.69
CA HIS A 90 8.73 17.18 -6.72
C HIS A 90 9.86 16.21 -6.32
N GLN A 91 9.61 15.34 -5.34
CA GLN A 91 10.57 14.30 -4.94
C GLN A 91 10.55 13.10 -5.88
N VAL A 92 9.41 12.84 -6.54
CA VAL A 92 9.25 11.80 -7.55
C VAL A 92 8.46 12.32 -8.75
N GLY A 93 8.60 11.69 -9.91
CA GLY A 93 7.80 12.04 -11.07
C GLY A 93 6.32 11.70 -10.89
N VAL A 94 5.41 12.53 -11.43
CA VAL A 94 3.95 12.34 -11.35
C VAL A 94 3.50 10.97 -11.90
N TRP A 95 4.27 10.36 -12.79
CA TRP A 95 3.98 9.03 -13.33
C TRP A 95 3.99 7.93 -12.25
N VAL A 96 4.76 8.10 -11.16
CA VAL A 96 4.85 7.11 -10.06
C VAL A 96 3.49 6.90 -9.37
N PRO A 97 2.84 7.92 -8.78
CA PRO A 97 1.51 7.74 -8.22
C PRO A 97 0.49 7.28 -9.27
N LEU A 98 0.54 7.76 -10.51
CA LEU A 98 -0.39 7.35 -11.56
C LEU A 98 -0.31 5.86 -11.84
N VAL A 99 0.89 5.29 -11.98
CA VAL A 99 1.10 3.85 -12.19
C VAL A 99 0.62 3.04 -11.00
N ILE A 100 0.99 3.45 -9.78
CA ILE A 100 0.64 2.71 -8.56
C ILE A 100 -0.87 2.73 -8.31
N MET A 101 -1.53 3.89 -8.48
CA MET A 101 -2.98 4.03 -8.32
C MET A 101 -3.73 3.22 -9.38
N THR A 102 -3.38 3.37 -10.65
CA THR A 102 -4.02 2.64 -11.76
C THR A 102 -3.93 1.14 -11.53
N ARG A 103 -2.72 0.66 -11.21
CA ARG A 103 -2.51 -0.77 -10.90
C ARG A 103 -3.35 -1.20 -9.70
N SER A 104 -3.42 -0.40 -8.64
CA SER A 104 -4.19 -0.75 -7.44
C SER A 104 -5.67 -0.90 -7.76
N PHE A 105 -6.29 0.07 -8.41
CA PHE A 105 -7.71 0.03 -8.78
C PHE A 105 -8.03 -1.12 -9.72
N VAL A 106 -7.23 -1.33 -10.78
CA VAL A 106 -7.43 -2.42 -11.73
C VAL A 106 -7.33 -3.77 -11.04
N VAL A 107 -6.28 -4.00 -10.25
CA VAL A 107 -6.07 -5.28 -9.57
C VAL A 107 -7.16 -5.55 -8.52
N ASP A 108 -7.57 -4.53 -7.76
CA ASP A 108 -8.58 -4.72 -6.72
C ASP A 108 -9.96 -4.95 -7.34
N THR A 109 -10.29 -4.31 -8.47
CA THR A 109 -11.50 -4.60 -9.26
C THR A 109 -11.52 -6.03 -9.77
N VAL A 110 -10.43 -6.47 -10.42
CA VAL A 110 -10.30 -7.84 -10.95
C VAL A 110 -10.40 -8.88 -9.84
N ARG A 111 -9.79 -8.64 -8.69
CA ARG A 111 -9.91 -9.54 -7.53
C ARG A 111 -11.33 -9.58 -6.97
N GLY A 112 -12.02 -8.44 -6.93
CA GLY A 112 -13.44 -8.37 -6.53
C GLY A 112 -14.33 -9.19 -7.46
N MET A 113 -14.12 -9.09 -8.78
CA MET A 113 -14.83 -9.90 -9.76
C MET A 113 -14.54 -11.39 -9.60
N ALA A 114 -13.26 -11.78 -9.47
CA ALA A 114 -12.89 -13.18 -9.25
C ALA A 114 -13.51 -13.75 -7.96
N PHE A 115 -13.56 -12.96 -6.90
CA PHE A 115 -14.20 -13.36 -5.64
C PHE A 115 -15.71 -13.58 -5.80
N ALA A 116 -16.40 -12.74 -6.58
CA ALA A 116 -17.81 -12.94 -6.91
C ALA A 116 -18.09 -14.25 -7.67
N HIS A 117 -17.07 -14.79 -8.40
CA HIS A 117 -17.12 -16.08 -9.07
C HIS A 117 -16.54 -17.24 -8.21
N GLY A 118 -16.45 -17.08 -6.89
CA GLY A 118 -15.97 -18.10 -5.97
C GLY A 118 -14.46 -18.40 -6.05
N LYS A 119 -13.67 -17.55 -6.76
CA LYS A 119 -12.22 -17.70 -6.87
C LYS A 119 -11.48 -16.69 -6.02
N THR A 120 -10.34 -17.09 -5.49
CA THR A 120 -9.55 -16.26 -4.59
C THR A 120 -8.15 -16.02 -5.16
N ALA A 121 -7.50 -14.94 -4.73
CA ALA A 121 -6.10 -14.68 -5.08
C ALA A 121 -5.13 -15.69 -4.42
N PHE A 122 -5.58 -16.43 -3.40
CA PHE A 122 -4.77 -17.31 -2.55
C PHE A 122 -5.47 -18.65 -2.31
N GLY A 123 -4.71 -19.75 -2.24
CA GLY A 123 -5.26 -21.06 -1.87
C GLY A 123 -5.55 -22.01 -3.05
N GLY A 124 -6.38 -23.03 -2.83
CA GLY A 124 -6.67 -24.08 -3.80
C GLY A 124 -7.55 -23.63 -4.97
N ALA A 125 -8.43 -22.64 -4.74
CA ALA A 125 -9.29 -22.04 -5.78
C ALA A 125 -8.66 -20.76 -6.36
N THR A 126 -7.35 -20.80 -6.63
CA THR A 126 -6.62 -19.63 -7.11
C THR A 126 -6.97 -19.28 -8.57
N MET A 127 -7.07 -17.99 -8.84
CA MET A 127 -7.22 -17.45 -10.19
C MET A 127 -5.91 -17.47 -11.00
N MET A 128 -4.76 -17.77 -10.37
CA MET A 128 -3.45 -17.79 -11.02
C MET A 128 -3.21 -19.07 -11.78
N ARG A 129 -2.80 -18.97 -13.06
CA ARG A 129 -2.64 -20.09 -13.99
C ARG A 129 -1.28 -20.78 -13.88
N SER A 130 -0.21 -20.03 -13.62
CA SER A 130 1.14 -20.59 -13.58
C SER A 130 1.76 -20.48 -12.18
N SER A 131 2.77 -21.33 -11.92
CA SER A 131 3.55 -21.29 -10.68
C SER A 131 4.29 -19.94 -10.51
N VAL A 132 4.72 -19.35 -11.64
CA VAL A 132 5.42 -18.05 -11.65
C VAL A 132 4.46 -16.92 -11.29
N THR A 133 3.28 -16.85 -11.94
CA THR A 133 2.28 -15.81 -11.63
C THR A 133 1.78 -15.94 -10.18
N ARG A 134 1.63 -17.18 -9.71
CA ARG A 134 1.28 -17.48 -8.32
C ARG A 134 2.38 -17.02 -7.34
N PHE A 135 3.66 -17.28 -7.66
CA PHE A 135 4.78 -16.82 -6.83
C PHE A 135 4.81 -15.30 -6.75
N LEU A 136 4.75 -14.60 -7.90
CA LEU A 136 4.80 -13.14 -7.95
C LEU A 136 3.63 -12.48 -7.19
N THR A 137 2.43 -13.03 -7.30
CA THR A 137 1.21 -12.41 -6.77
C THR A 137 0.91 -12.84 -5.34
N ALA A 138 1.05 -14.15 -5.03
CA ALA A 138 0.53 -14.76 -3.81
C ALA A 138 1.63 -15.04 -2.75
N SER A 139 2.93 -15.05 -3.11
CA SER A 139 3.96 -15.42 -2.14
C SER A 139 4.10 -14.38 -1.03
N ARG A 140 4.36 -14.86 0.18
CA ARG A 140 4.65 -14.01 1.35
C ARG A 140 5.91 -13.19 1.13
N PHE A 141 6.92 -13.79 0.46
CA PHE A 141 8.18 -13.13 0.14
C PHE A 141 7.96 -11.88 -0.71
N MET A 142 7.27 -12.01 -1.86
CA MET A 142 7.02 -10.87 -2.76
C MET A 142 6.16 -9.78 -2.12
N ARG A 143 5.25 -10.15 -1.21
CA ARG A 143 4.45 -9.19 -0.45
C ARG A 143 5.31 -8.40 0.53
N ASN A 144 6.15 -9.10 1.30
CA ASN A 144 7.04 -8.46 2.27
C ASN A 144 8.09 -7.60 1.56
N LEU A 145 8.66 -8.08 0.45
CA LEU A 145 9.64 -7.33 -0.35
C LEU A 145 9.04 -6.00 -0.86
N TYR A 146 7.82 -6.05 -1.39
CA TYR A 146 7.10 -4.83 -1.80
C TYR A 146 6.85 -3.89 -0.62
N GLY A 147 6.42 -4.42 0.53
CA GLY A 147 6.21 -3.62 1.75
C GLY A 147 7.49 -2.94 2.23
N VAL A 148 8.61 -3.68 2.28
CA VAL A 148 9.91 -3.15 2.70
C VAL A 148 10.43 -2.10 1.71
N SER A 149 10.36 -2.36 0.39
CA SER A 149 10.82 -1.40 -0.62
C SER A 149 10.02 -0.09 -0.58
N LYS A 150 8.70 -0.19 -0.42
CA LYS A 150 7.81 0.97 -0.26
C LYS A 150 8.15 1.78 1.00
N THR A 151 8.37 1.09 2.12
CA THR A 151 8.76 1.73 3.38
C THR A 151 10.09 2.47 3.22
N ALA A 152 11.08 1.80 2.63
CA ALA A 152 12.38 2.40 2.38
C ALA A 152 12.25 3.65 1.50
N ALA A 153 11.47 3.60 0.40
CA ALA A 153 11.22 4.74 -0.46
C ALA A 153 10.62 5.91 0.32
N PHE A 154 9.57 5.70 1.10
CA PHE A 154 8.91 6.79 1.85
C PHE A 154 9.81 7.39 2.94
N VAL A 155 10.58 6.57 3.64
CA VAL A 155 11.52 7.06 4.66
C VAL A 155 12.66 7.84 4.02
N LEU A 156 13.26 7.33 2.94
CA LEU A 156 14.36 8.02 2.24
C LEU A 156 13.91 9.34 1.63
N LEU A 157 12.74 9.39 0.99
CA LEU A 157 12.17 10.63 0.47
C LEU A 157 11.86 11.62 1.60
N GLY A 158 11.34 11.15 2.72
CA GLY A 158 11.12 11.99 3.92
C GLY A 158 12.43 12.55 4.49
N LEU A 159 13.49 11.74 4.51
CA LEU A 159 14.82 12.17 4.96
C LEU A 159 15.44 13.23 4.01
N LEU A 160 15.27 13.08 2.70
CA LEU A 160 15.70 14.11 1.72
C LEU A 160 14.96 15.44 1.95
N MET A 161 13.66 15.38 2.28
CA MET A 161 12.92 16.59 2.62
C MET A 161 13.40 17.21 3.94
N ALA A 162 13.72 16.41 4.96
CA ALA A 162 14.26 16.88 6.22
C ALA A 162 15.65 17.53 6.04
N GLU A 163 16.48 16.92 5.21
CA GLU A 163 17.80 17.47 4.85
C GLU A 163 17.66 18.83 4.14
N ALA A 164 16.77 18.94 3.15
CA ALA A 164 16.51 20.20 2.47
C ALA A 164 16.05 21.31 3.43
N ARG A 165 15.28 20.97 4.48
CA ARG A 165 14.91 21.94 5.55
C ARG A 165 16.11 22.31 6.43
N ALA A 166 16.95 21.31 6.79
CA ALA A 166 18.14 21.57 7.58
C ALA A 166 19.09 22.57 6.87
N ASN A 167 19.27 22.40 5.56
CA ASN A 167 20.06 23.33 4.76
C ASN A 167 19.43 24.73 4.71
N ALA A 168 18.11 24.82 4.55
CA ALA A 168 17.40 26.11 4.50
C ALA A 168 17.46 26.87 5.83
N GLU A 169 17.47 26.18 6.97
CA GLU A 169 17.56 26.76 8.30
C GLU A 169 19.02 27.05 8.72
N GLY A 170 20.03 26.78 7.87
CA GLY A 170 21.45 26.98 8.19
C GLY A 170 21.99 25.99 9.23
N GLY A 171 21.34 24.82 9.34
CA GLY A 171 21.71 23.74 10.24
C GLY A 171 22.86 22.87 9.73
N PHE A 172 22.93 21.63 10.22
CA PHE A 172 23.95 20.66 9.79
C PHE A 172 23.82 20.34 8.30
N VAL A 173 24.88 20.68 7.56
CA VAL A 173 24.97 20.39 6.12
C VAL A 173 25.51 18.97 5.93
N VAL A 174 24.72 18.10 5.32
CA VAL A 174 25.16 16.75 4.92
C VAL A 174 26.25 16.90 3.85
N PRO A 175 27.39 16.19 3.96
CA PRO A 175 28.43 16.21 2.92
C PRO A 175 27.83 15.83 1.54
N PRO A 176 28.26 16.50 0.43
CA PRO A 176 27.69 16.26 -0.90
C PRO A 176 27.74 14.78 -1.34
N ALA A 177 28.78 14.05 -0.98
CA ALA A 177 28.90 12.62 -1.27
C ALA A 177 27.81 11.78 -0.54
N ALA A 178 27.51 12.11 0.72
CA ALA A 178 26.48 11.42 1.49
C ALA A 178 25.07 11.79 1.00
N LEU A 179 24.86 13.05 0.61
CA LEU A 179 23.60 13.48 0.00
C LEU A 179 23.36 12.76 -1.33
N GLY A 180 24.34 12.72 -2.24
CA GLY A 180 24.23 12.00 -3.51
C GLY A 180 24.00 10.49 -3.33
N ALA A 181 24.56 9.89 -2.27
CA ALA A 181 24.25 8.50 -1.93
C ALA A 181 22.80 8.34 -1.44
N LEU A 182 22.30 9.26 -0.62
CA LEU A 182 20.90 9.25 -0.12
C LEU A 182 19.91 9.41 -1.29
N GLU A 183 20.16 10.33 -2.22
CA GLU A 183 19.37 10.53 -3.43
C GLU A 183 19.33 9.26 -4.28
N SER A 184 20.50 8.68 -4.56
CA SER A 184 20.61 7.45 -5.36
C SER A 184 19.88 6.27 -4.73
N LEU A 185 19.93 6.14 -3.39
CA LEU A 185 19.19 5.10 -2.65
C LEU A 185 17.68 5.35 -2.69
N ALA A 186 17.24 6.59 -2.60
CA ALA A 186 15.84 6.95 -2.71
C ALA A 186 15.29 6.60 -4.09
N ASP A 187 15.99 7.01 -5.15
CA ASP A 187 15.64 6.72 -6.53
C ASP A 187 15.58 5.20 -6.79
N LEU A 188 16.57 4.45 -6.32
CA LEU A 188 16.60 3.00 -6.43
C LEU A 188 15.39 2.39 -5.71
N ALA A 189 15.07 2.83 -4.49
CA ALA A 189 13.94 2.34 -3.72
C ALA A 189 12.60 2.63 -4.44
N VAL A 190 12.44 3.81 -5.05
CA VAL A 190 11.26 4.16 -5.87
C VAL A 190 11.15 3.24 -7.08
N VAL A 191 12.22 3.08 -7.86
CA VAL A 191 12.22 2.22 -9.07
C VAL A 191 11.92 0.77 -8.70
N VAL A 192 12.56 0.23 -7.66
CA VAL A 192 12.30 -1.13 -7.18
C VAL A 192 10.84 -1.28 -6.73
N THR A 193 10.30 -0.30 -6.03
CA THR A 193 8.90 -0.33 -5.57
C THR A 193 7.93 -0.36 -6.75
N VAL A 194 8.14 0.47 -7.76
CA VAL A 194 7.30 0.50 -8.97
C VAL A 194 7.44 -0.81 -9.76
N ALA A 195 8.65 -1.32 -9.93
CA ALA A 195 8.89 -2.59 -10.61
C ALA A 195 8.18 -3.76 -9.90
N LEU A 196 8.29 -3.84 -8.56
CA LEU A 196 7.58 -4.84 -7.75
C LEU A 196 6.06 -4.65 -7.81
N CYS A 197 5.58 -3.41 -7.82
CA CYS A 197 4.17 -3.09 -7.99
C CYS A 197 3.62 -3.68 -9.29
N LEU A 198 4.31 -3.45 -10.40
CA LEU A 198 3.94 -3.96 -11.72
C LEU A 198 4.09 -5.48 -11.80
N ALA A 199 5.21 -6.03 -11.34
CA ALA A 199 5.47 -7.48 -11.34
C ALA A 199 4.39 -8.27 -10.58
N ARG A 200 3.78 -7.68 -9.55
CA ARG A 200 2.69 -8.28 -8.78
C ARG A 200 1.29 -7.98 -9.35
N GLY A 201 1.13 -6.92 -10.09
CA GLY A 201 -0.16 -6.49 -10.64
C GLY A 201 -0.46 -7.07 -12.01
N VAL A 202 0.51 -7.02 -12.92
CA VAL A 202 0.33 -7.45 -14.30
C VAL A 202 -0.14 -8.91 -14.41
N PRO A 203 0.43 -9.88 -13.66
CA PRO A 203 -0.04 -11.26 -13.72
C PRO A 203 -1.52 -11.44 -13.32
N VAL A 204 -2.01 -10.62 -12.36
CA VAL A 204 -3.42 -10.68 -11.95
C VAL A 204 -4.34 -10.33 -13.12
N VAL A 205 -3.99 -9.29 -13.87
CA VAL A 205 -4.78 -8.85 -15.03
C VAL A 205 -4.70 -9.85 -16.18
N LEU A 206 -3.51 -10.38 -16.45
CA LEU A 206 -3.31 -11.36 -17.54
C LEU A 206 -4.04 -12.68 -17.27
N ASP A 207 -3.94 -13.19 -16.05
CA ASP A 207 -4.56 -14.47 -15.68
C ASP A 207 -6.09 -14.37 -15.50
N SER A 208 -6.62 -13.14 -15.34
CA SER A 208 -8.05 -12.90 -15.19
C SER A 208 -8.83 -12.73 -16.49
N ARG A 209 -8.16 -12.82 -17.63
CA ARG A 209 -8.78 -12.59 -18.95
C ARG A 209 -10.08 -13.37 -19.15
N ASP A 210 -10.15 -14.60 -18.72
CA ASP A 210 -11.31 -15.48 -18.90
C ASP A 210 -12.53 -14.97 -18.12
N TYR A 211 -12.31 -14.41 -16.91
CA TYR A 211 -13.39 -13.82 -16.10
C TYR A 211 -13.87 -12.46 -16.61
N LEU A 212 -13.00 -11.74 -17.32
CA LEU A 212 -13.34 -10.44 -17.90
C LEU A 212 -14.16 -10.60 -19.18
N PHE A 213 -14.00 -11.72 -19.89
CA PHE A 213 -14.59 -11.96 -21.23
C PHE A 213 -15.55 -13.15 -21.27
N GLU A 214 -15.73 -13.91 -20.18
CA GLU A 214 -16.80 -14.91 -20.10
C GLU A 214 -18.15 -14.19 -20.12
N ARG A 215 -18.95 -14.47 -21.15
CA ARG A 215 -20.37 -14.07 -21.16
C ARG A 215 -21.06 -14.79 -19.98
N PRO A 216 -21.92 -14.10 -19.21
CA PRO A 216 -22.75 -14.79 -18.23
C PRO A 216 -23.54 -15.87 -18.96
N GLU A 217 -23.42 -17.13 -18.50
CA GLU A 217 -24.30 -18.18 -18.98
C GLU A 217 -25.76 -17.70 -18.80
N PRO A 218 -26.59 -17.80 -19.85
CA PRO A 218 -28.00 -17.49 -19.70
C PRO A 218 -28.54 -18.41 -18.60
N ALA A 219 -29.16 -17.82 -17.57
CA ALA A 219 -29.78 -18.57 -16.50
C ALA A 219 -30.60 -19.68 -17.13
N SER A 220 -30.17 -20.94 -16.91
CA SER A 220 -30.89 -22.10 -17.37
C SER A 220 -32.27 -22.00 -16.76
N GLY A 221 -33.25 -21.61 -17.59
CA GLY A 221 -34.63 -21.52 -17.18
C GLY A 221 -35.02 -22.83 -16.56
N SER A 222 -35.36 -22.80 -15.28
CA SER A 222 -36.11 -23.86 -14.63
C SER A 222 -37.49 -23.92 -15.26
N GLY A 223 -37.52 -24.53 -16.45
CA GLY A 223 -38.75 -25.04 -17.02
C GLY A 223 -39.06 -26.36 -16.27
N ASN A 224 -39.90 -26.27 -15.30
CA ASN A 224 -40.71 -27.40 -14.89
C ASN A 224 -42.16 -26.94 -14.90
N ALA A 225 -42.86 -27.40 -15.94
CA ALA A 225 -44.29 -27.54 -15.97
C ALA A 225 -44.71 -28.67 -15.05
#